data_e9882c36c14b0c0edabcbd9c4c7da516
#
_entry.id   e9882c36c14b0c0edabcbd9c4c7da516
#
_cell.length_a   1.000
_cell.length_b   1.000
_cell.length_c   1.000
_cell.angle_alpha   90.00
_cell.angle_beta   90.00
_cell.angle_gamma   90.00
#
_symmetry.space_group_name_H-M   'P 1'
#
loop_
_entity.id
_entity.type
_entity.pdbx_description
1 polymer ?
#
loop_
_entity_poly.entity_id
_entity_poly.type
_entity_poly.pdbx_seq_one_letter_code
_entity_poly.pdbx_strand_id
1 'polypeptide(L)'
;VPARDPKAIEDAIIGCSFPEGEQGMNMARMVMGMVFQHPVGGITVNRFCASGISAIQMAADRIRVGEADVLIAGGAESMSMVPMGGNKPSFNPEVFAQDENVGIAYGMGLTAEKVAQQWKVSREQQDAFALESHLRAIKAQQAGEFTDEITPIEVIERTPNLATGEVITRSR
;
A
#
# COMPACT_ATOMS: atom_id res chain seq x y z
N VAL A 1 -19.74 -3.71 -0.09
CA VAL A 1 -20.93 -3.79 -0.96
C VAL A 1 -21.82 -4.86 -0.38
N PRO A 2 -22.81 -4.48 0.45
CA PRO A 2 -23.71 -5.46 1.02
C PRO A 2 -24.51 -6.16 -0.09
N ALA A 3 -24.69 -7.47 0.02
CA ALA A 3 -25.57 -8.31 -0.77
C ALA A 3 -25.15 -8.64 -2.23
N ARG A 4 -23.89 -8.58 -2.59
CA ARG A 4 -23.41 -9.22 -3.83
C ARG A 4 -23.10 -10.69 -3.55
N ASP A 5 -23.52 -11.56 -4.46
CA ASP A 5 -23.10 -12.98 -4.42
C ASP A 5 -21.58 -13.04 -4.62
N PRO A 6 -20.81 -13.59 -3.67
CA PRO A 6 -19.37 -13.75 -3.83
C PRO A 6 -18.98 -14.52 -5.10
N LYS A 7 -19.85 -15.40 -5.58
CA LYS A 7 -19.64 -16.18 -6.80
C LYS A 7 -19.66 -15.35 -8.09
N ALA A 8 -20.20 -14.12 -8.02
CA ALA A 8 -20.18 -13.19 -9.15
C ALA A 8 -18.83 -12.51 -9.35
N ILE A 9 -17.88 -12.65 -8.40
CA ILE A 9 -16.57 -12.01 -8.49
C ILE A 9 -15.68 -12.84 -9.43
N GLU A 10 -15.21 -12.21 -10.49
CA GLU A 10 -14.47 -12.85 -11.57
C GLU A 10 -12.95 -12.71 -11.41
N ASP A 11 -12.50 -11.56 -10.93
CA ASP A 11 -11.07 -11.27 -10.80
C ASP A 11 -10.82 -10.19 -9.73
N ALA A 12 -9.57 -10.06 -9.30
CA ALA A 12 -9.10 -9.04 -8.38
C ALA A 12 -7.83 -8.36 -8.89
N ILE A 13 -7.79 -7.04 -8.78
CA ILE A 13 -6.63 -6.22 -9.13
C ILE A 13 -6.17 -5.51 -7.86
N ILE A 14 -5.02 -5.91 -7.33
CA ILE A 14 -4.50 -5.40 -6.06
C ILE A 14 -3.19 -4.66 -6.29
N GLY A 15 -3.15 -3.41 -5.86
CA GLY A 15 -1.94 -2.60 -5.85
C GLY A 15 -1.00 -3.00 -4.72
N CYS A 16 0.30 -3.12 -5.03
CA CYS A 16 1.37 -3.32 -4.06
C CYS A 16 2.66 -2.70 -4.58
N SER A 17 3.30 -1.84 -3.78
CA SER A 17 4.49 -1.11 -4.21
C SER A 17 5.75 -1.96 -4.19
N PHE A 18 5.85 -2.90 -3.25
CA PHE A 18 7.01 -3.79 -3.10
C PHE A 18 6.55 -5.24 -2.98
N PRO A 19 6.14 -5.88 -4.11
CA PRO A 19 5.60 -7.24 -4.11
C PRO A 19 6.71 -8.28 -3.95
N GLU A 20 7.32 -8.31 -2.77
CA GLU A 20 8.38 -9.25 -2.36
C GLU A 20 8.19 -9.69 -0.90
N GLY A 21 8.97 -10.64 -0.43
CA GLY A 21 8.87 -11.17 0.93
C GLY A 21 7.45 -11.64 1.24
N GLU A 22 6.89 -11.16 2.35
CA GLU A 22 5.56 -11.51 2.84
C GLU A 22 4.42 -11.07 1.91
N GLN A 23 4.65 -10.09 1.07
CA GLN A 23 3.71 -9.63 0.05
C GLN A 23 4.17 -10.00 -1.37
N GLY A 24 5.03 -11.02 -1.47
CA GLY A 24 5.64 -11.48 -2.70
C GLY A 24 4.75 -12.29 -3.61
N MET A 25 5.32 -12.71 -4.72
CA MET A 25 4.64 -13.43 -5.80
C MET A 25 3.46 -12.61 -6.36
N ASN A 26 2.37 -13.27 -6.69
CA ASN A 26 1.10 -12.62 -7.02
C ASN A 26 0.20 -12.60 -5.77
N MET A 27 0.41 -11.59 -4.91
CA MET A 27 -0.32 -11.43 -3.66
C MET A 27 -1.84 -11.41 -3.87
N ALA A 28 -2.32 -10.73 -4.92
CA ALA A 28 -3.75 -10.71 -5.24
C ALA A 28 -4.30 -12.12 -5.42
N ARG A 29 -3.64 -12.95 -6.22
CA ARG A 29 -4.07 -14.34 -6.45
C ARG A 29 -4.00 -15.18 -5.18
N MET A 30 -2.97 -14.96 -4.35
CA MET A 30 -2.84 -15.66 -3.07
C MET A 30 -3.99 -15.33 -2.13
N VAL A 31 -4.32 -14.05 -1.98
CA VAL A 31 -5.44 -13.59 -1.14
C VAL A 31 -6.78 -14.13 -1.64
N MET A 32 -7.03 -14.07 -2.94
CA MET A 32 -8.27 -14.60 -3.52
C MET A 32 -8.42 -16.11 -3.28
N GLY A 33 -7.34 -16.88 -3.39
CA GLY A 33 -7.35 -18.30 -3.08
C GLY A 33 -7.60 -18.63 -1.61
N MET A 34 -7.32 -17.72 -0.69
CA MET A 34 -7.60 -17.88 0.75
C MET A 34 -9.03 -17.48 1.11
N VAL A 35 -9.59 -16.48 0.43
CA VAL A 35 -10.88 -15.87 0.79
C VAL A 35 -12.05 -16.56 0.10
N PHE A 36 -11.87 -16.99 -1.15
CA PHE A 36 -12.95 -17.54 -1.96
C PHE A 36 -12.82 -19.06 -2.17
N GLN A 37 -13.96 -19.76 -2.05
CA GLN A 37 -14.04 -21.21 -2.30
C GLN A 37 -14.15 -21.57 -3.80
N HIS A 38 -14.41 -20.58 -4.67
CA HIS A 38 -14.46 -20.73 -6.11
C HIS A 38 -13.26 -20.03 -6.76
N PRO A 39 -12.89 -20.38 -8.00
CA PRO A 39 -11.77 -19.78 -8.66
C PRO A 39 -12.01 -18.30 -8.97
N VAL A 40 -11.30 -17.42 -8.28
CA VAL A 40 -11.23 -15.99 -8.58
C VAL A 40 -9.84 -15.70 -9.08
N GLY A 41 -9.71 -15.00 -10.19
CA GLY A 41 -8.43 -14.53 -10.71
C GLY A 41 -7.76 -13.55 -9.75
N GLY A 42 -6.56 -13.12 -10.07
CA GLY A 42 -5.89 -12.08 -9.31
C GLY A 42 -4.64 -11.60 -10.02
N ILE A 43 -4.46 -10.28 -10.06
CA ILE A 43 -3.26 -9.64 -10.58
C ILE A 43 -2.76 -8.61 -9.56
N THR A 44 -1.46 -8.62 -9.29
CA THR A 44 -0.79 -7.60 -8.49
C THR A 44 -0.17 -6.56 -9.41
N VAL A 45 -0.50 -5.28 -9.19
CA VAL A 45 -0.02 -4.16 -10.00
C VAL A 45 0.82 -3.22 -9.17
N ASN A 46 1.87 -2.67 -9.81
CA ASN A 46 2.77 -1.73 -9.16
C ASN A 46 2.94 -0.45 -9.97
N ARG A 47 2.54 0.66 -9.37
CA ARG A 47 2.85 2.04 -9.75
C ARG A 47 3.16 2.84 -8.49
N PHE A 48 3.88 2.22 -7.56
CA PHE A 48 4.17 2.75 -6.23
C PHE A 48 2.92 3.31 -5.55
N CYS A 49 2.96 4.54 -5.03
CA CYS A 49 1.83 5.16 -4.32
C CYS A 49 0.55 5.30 -5.17
N ALA A 50 0.63 5.21 -6.50
CA ALA A 50 -0.52 5.29 -7.40
C ALA A 50 -1.09 3.90 -7.77
N SER A 51 -0.61 2.82 -7.16
CA SER A 51 -1.03 1.45 -7.50
C SER A 51 -2.52 1.22 -7.27
N GLY A 52 -3.07 1.76 -6.18
CA GLY A 52 -4.50 1.64 -5.87
C GLY A 52 -5.40 2.30 -6.92
N ILE A 53 -5.05 3.51 -7.37
CA ILE A 53 -5.78 4.20 -8.45
C ILE A 53 -5.66 3.40 -9.75
N SER A 54 -4.47 2.87 -10.06
CA SER A 54 -4.26 2.03 -11.24
C SER A 54 -5.12 0.76 -11.20
N ALA A 55 -5.23 0.12 -10.04
CA ALA A 55 -6.07 -1.06 -9.85
C ALA A 55 -7.55 -0.74 -10.14
N ILE A 56 -8.07 0.38 -9.58
CA ILE A 56 -9.44 0.83 -9.80
C ILE A 56 -9.69 1.13 -11.29
N GLN A 57 -8.78 1.86 -11.93
CA GLN A 57 -8.90 2.20 -13.35
C GLN A 57 -8.93 0.96 -14.22
N MET A 58 -8.01 0.02 -14.01
CA MET A 58 -7.94 -1.22 -14.78
C MET A 58 -9.23 -2.05 -14.63
N ALA A 59 -9.75 -2.18 -13.40
CA ALA A 59 -11.01 -2.86 -13.15
C ALA A 59 -12.19 -2.17 -13.86
N ALA A 60 -12.27 -0.85 -13.74
CA ALA A 60 -13.32 -0.06 -14.39
C ALA A 60 -13.27 -0.18 -15.92
N ASP A 61 -12.09 -0.19 -16.51
CA ASP A 61 -11.93 -0.31 -17.96
C ASP A 61 -12.34 -1.69 -18.47
N ARG A 62 -12.02 -2.77 -17.74
CA ARG A 62 -12.48 -4.11 -18.08
C ARG A 62 -14.01 -4.24 -18.04
N ILE A 63 -14.65 -3.61 -17.07
CA ILE A 63 -16.13 -3.55 -16.99
C ILE A 63 -16.70 -2.74 -18.16
N ARG A 64 -16.11 -1.58 -18.48
CA ARG A 64 -16.57 -0.72 -19.58
C ARG A 64 -16.52 -1.40 -20.95
N VAL A 65 -15.51 -2.22 -21.20
CA VAL A 65 -15.38 -2.96 -22.46
C VAL A 65 -16.16 -4.28 -22.47
N GLY A 66 -16.86 -4.61 -21.39
CA GLY A 66 -17.68 -5.84 -21.31
C GLY A 66 -16.87 -7.12 -21.12
N GLU A 67 -15.62 -7.03 -20.64
CA GLU A 67 -14.78 -8.19 -20.36
C GLU A 67 -15.17 -8.87 -19.05
N ALA A 68 -15.68 -8.10 -18.08
CA ALA A 68 -16.10 -8.59 -16.78
C ALA A 68 -17.26 -7.74 -16.23
N ASP A 69 -18.06 -8.34 -15.34
CA ASP A 69 -19.18 -7.65 -14.69
C ASP A 69 -18.85 -7.24 -13.24
N VAL A 70 -18.09 -8.07 -12.51
CA VAL A 70 -17.80 -7.82 -11.10
C VAL A 70 -16.33 -8.10 -10.80
N LEU A 71 -15.61 -7.05 -10.42
CA LEU A 71 -14.19 -7.10 -10.08
C LEU A 71 -13.94 -6.50 -8.69
N ILE A 72 -12.88 -6.98 -8.03
CA ILE A 72 -12.33 -6.36 -6.83
C ILE A 72 -11.12 -5.50 -7.24
N ALA A 73 -11.10 -4.25 -6.79
CA ALA A 73 -9.94 -3.38 -6.89
C ALA A 73 -9.55 -2.87 -5.51
N GLY A 74 -8.27 -2.91 -5.18
CA GLY A 74 -7.78 -2.48 -3.88
C GLY A 74 -6.28 -2.40 -3.83
N GLY A 75 -5.73 -2.35 -2.63
CA GLY A 75 -4.29 -2.36 -2.40
C GLY A 75 -3.95 -2.92 -1.03
N ALA A 76 -2.75 -3.45 -0.90
CA ALA A 76 -2.20 -3.90 0.36
C ALA A 76 -0.69 -3.62 0.41
N GLU A 77 -0.23 -3.18 1.57
CA GLU A 77 1.18 -2.86 1.81
C GLU A 77 1.54 -3.09 3.26
N SER A 78 2.62 -3.82 3.51
CA SER A 78 3.15 -4.05 4.86
C SER A 78 4.57 -3.48 4.96
N MET A 79 4.68 -2.19 5.16
CA MET A 79 5.97 -1.49 5.23
C MET A 79 6.79 -1.85 6.48
N SER A 80 6.16 -2.46 7.49
CA SER A 80 6.86 -3.00 8.67
C SER A 80 7.62 -4.29 8.38
N MET A 81 7.20 -5.05 7.38
CA MET A 81 7.81 -6.34 7.00
C MET A 81 8.66 -6.22 5.74
N VAL A 82 8.23 -5.41 4.79
CA VAL A 82 8.97 -5.14 3.55
C VAL A 82 9.37 -3.66 3.51
N PRO A 83 10.67 -3.35 3.56
CA PRO A 83 11.13 -1.97 3.60
C PRO A 83 10.86 -1.23 2.29
N MET A 84 10.71 0.10 2.38
CA MET A 84 10.61 0.96 1.21
C MET A 84 11.88 0.82 0.36
N GLY A 85 11.72 0.50 -0.92
CA GLY A 85 12.82 0.19 -1.83
C GLY A 85 13.07 -1.30 -2.01
N GLY A 86 12.43 -2.15 -1.20
CA GLY A 86 12.60 -3.61 -1.23
C GLY A 86 13.78 -4.10 -0.38
N ASN A 87 13.88 -5.41 -0.18
CA ASN A 87 14.94 -6.03 0.61
C ASN A 87 16.28 -6.09 -0.16
N LYS A 88 16.24 -6.15 -1.48
CA LYS A 88 17.43 -6.24 -2.32
C LYS A 88 17.28 -5.38 -3.57
N PRO A 89 17.33 -4.04 -3.45
CA PRO A 89 17.29 -3.18 -4.62
C PRO A 89 18.53 -3.40 -5.50
N SER A 90 18.31 -3.53 -6.80
CA SER A 90 19.38 -3.67 -7.78
C SER A 90 18.99 -2.92 -9.05
N PHE A 91 19.55 -1.72 -9.20
CA PHE A 91 19.28 -0.87 -10.35
C PHE A 91 20.26 -1.15 -11.49
N ASN A 92 19.78 -1.05 -12.73
CA ASN A 92 20.68 -1.01 -13.87
C ASN A 92 21.51 0.29 -13.81
N PRO A 93 22.85 0.23 -13.78
CA PRO A 93 23.70 1.42 -13.73
C PRO A 93 23.47 2.41 -14.87
N GLU A 94 23.05 1.95 -16.03
CA GLU A 94 22.75 2.81 -17.18
C GLU A 94 21.61 3.79 -16.94
N VAL A 95 20.70 3.48 -16.00
CA VAL A 95 19.63 4.41 -15.58
C VAL A 95 20.25 5.72 -15.04
N PHE A 96 21.41 5.63 -14.40
CA PHE A 96 22.11 6.74 -13.76
C PHE A 96 23.20 7.37 -14.66
N ALA A 97 23.32 6.94 -15.91
CA ALA A 97 24.27 7.51 -16.86
C ALA A 97 23.93 8.95 -17.27
N GLN A 98 22.69 9.37 -17.03
CA GLN A 98 22.21 10.73 -17.25
C GLN A 98 21.85 11.38 -15.92
N ASP A 99 22.36 12.58 -15.68
CA ASP A 99 22.19 13.30 -14.40
C ASP A 99 20.72 13.53 -14.05
N GLU A 100 19.86 13.76 -15.03
CA GLU A 100 18.42 13.92 -14.83
C GLU A 100 17.72 12.68 -14.26
N ASN A 101 18.28 11.51 -14.42
CA ASN A 101 17.72 10.25 -13.95
C ASN A 101 18.09 9.93 -12.49
N VAL A 102 19.05 10.62 -11.90
CA VAL A 102 19.51 10.37 -10.52
C VAL A 102 18.36 10.45 -9.51
N GLY A 103 17.39 11.32 -9.77
CA GLY A 103 16.19 11.48 -8.93
C GLY A 103 15.31 10.23 -8.81
N ILE A 104 15.42 9.27 -9.72
CA ILE A 104 14.65 8.01 -9.68
C ILE A 104 14.93 7.18 -8.42
N ALA A 105 16.14 7.28 -7.87
CA ALA A 105 16.55 6.57 -6.66
C ALA A 105 16.34 7.36 -5.38
N TYR A 106 15.79 8.57 -5.44
CA TYR A 106 15.53 9.37 -4.25
C TYR A 106 14.44 8.74 -3.39
N GLY A 107 14.73 8.56 -2.11
CA GLY A 107 13.67 8.36 -1.12
C GLY A 107 12.79 9.62 -1.02
N MET A 108 11.55 9.45 -0.55
CA MET A 108 10.58 10.56 -0.49
C MET A 108 11.03 11.73 0.38
N GLY A 109 11.85 11.51 1.41
CA GLY A 109 12.46 12.58 2.20
C GLY A 109 13.36 13.49 1.35
N LEU A 110 14.27 12.91 0.56
CA LEU A 110 15.10 13.68 -0.36
C LEU A 110 14.28 14.38 -1.44
N THR A 111 13.23 13.74 -1.94
CA THR A 111 12.29 14.38 -2.88
C THR A 111 11.62 15.59 -2.25
N ALA A 112 11.16 15.48 -1.00
CA ALA A 112 10.56 16.60 -0.26
C ALA A 112 11.56 17.75 -0.08
N GLU A 113 12.83 17.47 0.26
CA GLU A 113 13.88 18.49 0.37
C GLU A 113 14.13 19.19 -0.99
N LYS A 114 14.15 18.43 -2.09
CA LYS A 114 14.29 19.01 -3.43
C LYS A 114 13.11 19.89 -3.82
N VAL A 115 11.89 19.48 -3.48
CA VAL A 115 10.68 20.29 -3.67
C VAL A 115 10.77 21.57 -2.84
N ALA A 116 11.12 21.47 -1.56
CA ALA A 116 11.25 22.63 -0.69
C ALA A 116 12.30 23.62 -1.23
N GLN A 117 13.44 23.12 -1.71
CA GLN A 117 14.48 23.96 -2.30
C GLN A 117 14.01 24.63 -3.59
N GLN A 118 13.37 23.89 -4.50
CA GLN A 118 12.94 24.38 -5.80
C GLN A 118 11.84 25.42 -5.70
N TRP A 119 10.87 25.21 -4.81
CA TRP A 119 9.73 26.11 -4.63
C TRP A 119 9.88 27.05 -3.43
N LYS A 120 11.04 27.04 -2.77
CA LYS A 120 11.37 27.90 -1.63
C LYS A 120 10.37 27.80 -0.50
N VAL A 121 9.96 26.57 -0.18
CA VAL A 121 9.06 26.31 0.95
C VAL A 121 9.87 26.34 2.25
N SER A 122 9.54 27.27 3.13
CA SER A 122 10.29 27.43 4.40
C SER A 122 9.99 26.29 5.40
N ARG A 123 10.87 26.13 6.39
CA ARG A 123 10.67 25.15 7.47
C ARG A 123 9.38 25.42 8.24
N GLU A 124 9.07 26.68 8.52
CA GLU A 124 7.87 27.09 9.24
C GLU A 124 6.60 26.73 8.45
N GLN A 125 6.61 26.89 7.14
CA GLN A 125 5.49 26.48 6.27
C GLN A 125 5.29 24.97 6.28
N GLN A 126 6.38 24.19 6.24
CA GLN A 126 6.32 22.74 6.29
C GLN A 126 5.75 22.27 7.65
N ASP A 127 6.22 22.83 8.74
CA ASP A 127 5.77 22.46 10.09
C ASP A 127 4.31 22.88 10.33
N ALA A 128 3.90 24.04 9.87
CA ALA A 128 2.50 24.48 9.95
C ALA A 128 1.56 23.56 9.16
N PHE A 129 1.96 23.16 7.96
CA PHE A 129 1.19 22.22 7.14
C PHE A 129 1.08 20.85 7.81
N ALA A 130 2.20 20.32 8.35
CA ALA A 130 2.22 19.05 9.04
C ALA A 130 1.34 19.05 10.30
N LEU A 131 1.42 20.11 11.11
CA LEU A 131 0.57 20.28 12.28
C LEU A 131 -0.93 20.28 11.90
N GLU A 132 -1.31 21.08 10.91
CA GLU A 132 -2.69 21.15 10.44
C GLU A 132 -3.19 19.79 9.91
N SER A 133 -2.35 19.04 9.20
CA SER A 133 -2.67 17.69 8.74
C SER A 133 -3.00 16.76 9.90
N HIS A 134 -2.19 16.76 10.97
CA HIS A 134 -2.45 15.96 12.16
C HIS A 134 -3.74 16.37 12.88
N LEU A 135 -3.97 17.68 13.05
CA LEU A 135 -5.17 18.19 13.72
C LEU A 135 -6.45 17.80 12.96
N ARG A 136 -6.42 17.85 11.63
CA ARG A 136 -7.55 17.39 10.80
C ARG A 136 -7.81 15.89 10.95
N ALA A 137 -6.78 15.06 10.94
CA ALA A 137 -6.91 13.62 11.11
C ALA A 137 -7.49 13.27 12.50
N ILE A 138 -6.98 13.90 13.56
CA ILE A 138 -7.48 13.71 14.94
C ILE A 138 -8.95 14.12 15.05
N LYS A 139 -9.32 15.27 14.49
CA LYS A 139 -10.69 15.76 14.49
C LYS A 139 -11.63 14.79 13.76
N ALA A 140 -11.26 14.32 12.59
CA ALA A 140 -12.04 13.36 11.80
C ALA A 140 -12.22 12.04 12.56
N GLN A 141 -11.14 11.53 13.19
CA GLN A 141 -11.20 10.32 14.00
C GLN A 141 -12.15 10.49 15.22
N GLN A 142 -12.05 11.61 15.92
CA GLN A 142 -12.93 11.92 17.07
C GLN A 142 -14.40 12.10 16.66
N ALA A 143 -14.63 12.60 15.46
CA ALA A 143 -15.98 12.72 14.88
C ALA A 143 -16.54 11.39 14.35
N GLY A 144 -15.76 10.30 14.36
CA GLY A 144 -16.19 8.99 13.88
C GLY A 144 -16.27 8.87 12.35
N GLU A 145 -15.63 9.78 11.60
CA GLU A 145 -15.70 9.80 10.13
C GLU A 145 -15.14 8.54 9.47
N PHE A 146 -14.27 7.79 10.17
CA PHE A 146 -13.65 6.55 9.67
C PHE A 146 -14.33 5.27 10.19
N THR A 147 -15.36 5.37 11.03
CA THR A 147 -15.94 4.22 11.76
C THR A 147 -16.46 3.14 10.81
N ASP A 148 -17.12 3.54 9.72
CA ASP A 148 -17.74 2.60 8.78
C ASP A 148 -16.74 1.89 7.85
N GLU A 149 -15.50 2.37 7.79
CA GLU A 149 -14.45 1.81 6.92
C GLU A 149 -13.38 1.03 7.69
N ILE A 150 -13.36 1.11 9.02
CA ILE A 150 -12.41 0.39 9.86
C ILE A 150 -12.92 -1.00 10.20
N THR A 151 -12.15 -2.02 9.84
CA THR A 151 -12.35 -3.40 10.28
C THR A 151 -11.33 -3.75 11.34
N PRO A 152 -11.71 -3.98 12.59
CA PRO A 152 -10.77 -4.38 13.64
C PRO A 152 -10.13 -5.74 13.35
N ILE A 153 -8.83 -5.83 13.59
CA ILE A 153 -8.08 -7.09 13.55
C ILE A 153 -7.28 -7.24 14.83
N GLU A 154 -7.14 -8.48 15.30
CA GLU A 154 -6.27 -8.79 16.41
C GLU A 154 -4.83 -8.95 15.93
N VAL A 155 -3.92 -8.16 16.50
CA VAL A 155 -2.49 -8.26 16.23
C VAL A 155 -1.80 -9.02 17.34
N ILE A 156 -1.19 -10.16 17.00
CA ILE A 156 -0.41 -10.98 17.95
C ILE A 156 1.07 -10.65 17.78
N GLU A 157 1.62 -9.95 18.74
CA GLU A 157 3.05 -9.65 18.78
C GLU A 157 3.79 -10.72 19.59
N ARG A 158 4.87 -11.25 19.02
CA ARG A 158 5.77 -12.21 19.68
C ARG A 158 7.16 -11.59 19.78
N THR A 159 7.60 -11.27 21.00
CA THR A 159 8.91 -10.65 21.25
C THR A 159 9.75 -11.59 22.12
N PRO A 160 10.97 -11.96 21.70
CA PRO A 160 11.85 -12.74 22.53
C PRO A 160 12.33 -11.92 23.73
N ASN A 161 12.24 -12.49 24.91
CA ASN A 161 12.91 -11.96 26.11
C ASN A 161 14.34 -12.50 26.12
N LEU A 162 15.30 -11.68 25.74
CA LEU A 162 16.70 -12.08 25.63
C LEU A 162 17.35 -12.43 26.99
N ALA A 163 16.77 -12.00 28.11
CA ALA A 163 17.27 -12.31 29.44
C ALA A 163 16.80 -13.68 29.96
N THR A 164 15.58 -14.10 29.57
CA THR A 164 14.99 -15.37 30.06
C THR A 164 14.92 -16.45 28.99
N GLY A 165 15.10 -16.11 27.72
CA GLY A 165 14.90 -17.01 26.56
C GLY A 165 13.44 -17.34 26.26
N GLU A 166 12.50 -16.72 26.96
CA GLU A 166 11.06 -16.90 26.75
C GLU A 166 10.52 -16.01 25.63
N VAL A 167 9.44 -16.45 24.98
CA VAL A 167 8.70 -15.62 24.00
C VAL A 167 7.51 -14.98 24.71
N ILE A 168 7.55 -13.65 24.82
CA ILE A 168 6.42 -12.86 25.31
C ILE A 168 5.44 -12.69 24.17
N THR A 169 4.21 -13.19 24.34
CA THR A 169 3.11 -12.99 23.41
C THR A 169 2.18 -11.91 23.95
N ARG A 170 1.90 -10.89 23.13
CA ARG A 170 0.93 -9.84 23.45
C ARG A 170 -0.09 -9.78 22.32
N SER A 171 -1.37 -9.64 22.69
CA SER A 171 -2.47 -9.34 21.77
C SER A 171 -2.87 -7.87 21.93
N ARG A 172 -3.11 -7.17 20.84
CA ARG A 172 -3.63 -5.80 20.82
C ARG A 172 -4.54 -5.56 19.60
#